data_d813448f85be900e57f0c16893ec3bec
#
_entry.id   d813448f85be900e57f0c16893ec3bec
#
_cell.length_a   1.000
_cell.length_b   1.000
_cell.length_c   1.000
_cell.angle_alpha   90.00
_cell.angle_beta   90.00
_cell.angle_gamma   90.00
#
_symmetry.space_group_name_H-M   'P 1'
#
loop_
_entity.id
_entity.type
_entity.pdbx_description
1 polymer ?
#
loop_
_entity_poly.entity_id
_entity_poly.type
_entity_poly.pdbx_seq_one_letter_code
_entity_poly.pdbx_strand_id
1 'polypeptide(L)'
;MHHRAWPLTCALLIAASVALWLAGISGHVVPQHWLWHAEFWPRQPWTLWTGPLLHFLGAHLAGNALALAALAVLGAALHAPRADALALLLAWPLGTLALLAWPAVGGYYGLSGPVHAAAAILALRALQAPATRWLGL
;
A
#
# COMPACT_ATOMS: atom_id res chain seq x y z
N MET A 1 -10.72 -10.21 18.77
CA MET A 1 -9.45 -10.35 18.00
C MET A 1 -9.55 -9.95 16.51
N HIS A 2 -10.75 -9.61 16.00
CA HIS A 2 -10.97 -9.38 14.55
C HIS A 2 -10.50 -8.03 14.00
N HIS A 3 -10.29 -7.01 14.84
CA HIS A 3 -10.00 -5.63 14.42
C HIS A 3 -8.51 -5.29 14.26
N ARG A 4 -7.61 -6.26 14.51
CA ARG A 4 -6.16 -6.03 14.38
C ARG A 4 -5.60 -6.25 12.97
N ALA A 5 -6.36 -6.89 12.09
CA ALA A 5 -5.87 -7.24 10.75
C ALA A 5 -5.51 -6.00 9.93
N TRP A 6 -6.38 -4.98 9.92
CA TRP A 6 -6.16 -3.75 9.18
C TRP A 6 -4.87 -3.01 9.60
N PRO A 7 -4.71 -2.59 10.87
CA PRO A 7 -3.50 -1.87 11.27
C PRO A 7 -2.24 -2.72 11.12
N LEU A 8 -2.32 -4.05 11.31
CA LEU A 8 -1.18 -4.94 11.09
C LEU A 8 -0.78 -4.97 9.61
N THR A 9 -1.73 -5.04 8.67
CA THR A 9 -1.45 -4.98 7.24
C THR A 9 -0.75 -3.67 6.87
N CYS A 10 -1.25 -2.54 7.34
CA CYS A 10 -0.62 -1.25 7.11
C CYS A 10 0.81 -1.20 7.70
N ALA A 11 0.99 -1.68 8.93
CA ALA A 11 2.29 -1.71 9.60
C ALA A 11 3.30 -2.61 8.87
N LEU A 12 2.85 -3.76 8.35
CA LEU A 12 3.70 -4.66 7.56
C LEU A 12 4.14 -4.01 6.24
N LEU A 13 3.27 -3.31 5.54
CA LEU A 13 3.61 -2.58 4.32
C LEU A 13 4.65 -1.48 4.58
N ILE A 14 4.46 -0.71 5.66
CA ILE A 14 5.42 0.32 6.08
C ILE A 14 6.77 -0.33 6.43
N ALA A 15 6.76 -1.37 7.27
CA ALA A 15 7.98 -2.04 7.72
C ALA A 15 8.76 -2.67 6.55
N ALA A 16 8.06 -3.32 5.61
CA ALA A 16 8.67 -3.89 4.41
C ALA A 16 9.30 -2.80 3.52
N SER A 17 8.62 -1.64 3.36
CA SER A 17 9.17 -0.52 2.58
C SER A 17 10.40 0.10 3.25
N VAL A 18 10.38 0.27 4.57
CA VAL A 18 11.53 0.76 5.33
C VAL A 18 12.70 -0.22 5.22
N ALA A 19 12.44 -1.52 5.40
CA ALA A 19 13.48 -2.55 5.30
C ALA A 19 14.11 -2.57 3.90
N LEU A 20 13.30 -2.49 2.84
CA LEU A 20 13.79 -2.48 1.46
C LEU A 20 14.59 -1.20 1.16
N TRP A 21 14.14 -0.03 1.67
CA TRP A 21 14.88 1.23 1.54
C TRP A 21 16.24 1.18 2.24
N LEU A 22 16.28 0.68 3.48
CA LEU A 22 17.53 0.49 4.24
C LEU A 22 18.47 -0.48 3.53
N ALA A 23 17.97 -1.59 2.99
CA ALA A 23 18.75 -2.55 2.22
C ALA A 23 19.31 -1.93 0.93
N GLY A 24 18.56 -1.03 0.29
CA GLY A 24 19.00 -0.27 -0.89
C GLY A 24 20.15 0.69 -0.59
N ILE A 25 20.00 1.52 0.44
CA ILE A 25 21.06 2.49 0.81
C ILE A 25 22.31 1.84 1.39
N SER A 26 22.18 0.65 1.99
CA SER A 26 23.32 -0.12 2.49
C SER A 26 24.00 -0.99 1.42
N GLY A 27 23.48 -0.98 0.18
CA GLY A 27 24.05 -1.75 -0.94
C GLY A 27 23.75 -3.25 -0.93
N HIS A 28 22.87 -3.73 -0.01
CA HIS A 28 22.48 -5.15 0.05
C HIS A 28 21.53 -5.56 -1.09
N VAL A 29 20.81 -4.61 -1.67
CA VAL A 29 19.94 -4.83 -2.83
C VAL A 29 20.19 -3.77 -3.89
N VAL A 30 20.01 -4.15 -5.15
CA VAL A 30 20.03 -3.24 -6.29
C VAL A 30 18.59 -2.83 -6.58
N PRO A 31 18.16 -1.60 -6.20
CA PRO A 31 16.74 -1.21 -6.26
C PRO A 31 16.10 -1.37 -7.65
N GLN A 32 16.89 -1.20 -8.72
CA GLN A 32 16.42 -1.31 -10.10
C GLN A 32 15.88 -2.70 -10.45
N HIS A 33 16.36 -3.76 -9.81
CA HIS A 33 15.86 -5.12 -10.02
C HIS A 33 14.49 -5.37 -9.36
N TRP A 34 14.07 -4.47 -8.50
CA TRP A 34 12.82 -4.55 -7.73
C TRP A 34 11.77 -3.56 -8.22
N LEU A 35 12.18 -2.67 -9.15
CA LEU A 35 11.31 -1.67 -9.77
C LEU A 35 10.39 -2.35 -10.79
N TRP A 36 9.09 -2.02 -10.72
CA TRP A 36 8.16 -2.50 -11.72
C TRP A 36 8.28 -1.69 -13.01
N HIS A 37 8.32 -2.39 -14.14
CA HIS A 37 8.28 -1.84 -15.48
C HIS A 37 7.26 -2.60 -16.33
N ALA A 38 6.42 -1.86 -17.07
CA ALA A 38 5.42 -2.44 -17.96
C ALA A 38 6.02 -3.39 -19.01
N GLU A 39 7.23 -3.07 -19.50
CA GLU A 39 7.93 -3.85 -20.51
C GLU A 39 8.48 -5.18 -19.95
N PHE A 40 8.90 -5.20 -18.69
CA PHE A 40 9.64 -6.33 -18.11
C PHE A 40 8.84 -7.19 -17.15
N TRP A 41 7.67 -6.71 -16.70
CA TRP A 41 6.89 -7.39 -15.65
C TRP A 41 6.60 -8.87 -15.92
N PRO A 42 6.33 -9.34 -17.19
CA PRO A 42 6.07 -10.75 -17.42
C PRO A 42 7.27 -11.66 -17.10
N ARG A 43 8.48 -11.11 -17.19
CA ARG A 43 9.74 -11.82 -16.86
C ARG A 43 10.15 -11.58 -15.41
N GLN A 44 9.60 -10.57 -14.76
CA GLN A 44 9.90 -10.15 -13.38
C GLN A 44 8.61 -10.00 -12.58
N PRO A 45 7.79 -11.06 -12.44
CA PRO A 45 6.45 -10.96 -11.82
C PRO A 45 6.48 -10.52 -10.36
N TRP A 46 7.58 -10.77 -9.63
CA TRP A 46 7.76 -10.29 -8.24
C TRP A 46 7.67 -8.77 -8.12
N THR A 47 7.95 -8.03 -9.20
CA THR A 47 7.92 -6.55 -9.18
C THR A 47 6.53 -5.98 -9.00
N LEU A 48 5.46 -6.76 -9.20
CA LEU A 48 4.10 -6.38 -8.85
C LEU A 48 3.95 -6.09 -7.34
N TRP A 49 4.72 -6.79 -6.51
CA TRP A 49 4.73 -6.60 -5.05
C TRP A 49 5.85 -5.70 -4.58
N THR A 50 7.04 -5.83 -5.17
CA THR A 50 8.21 -5.10 -4.72
C THR A 50 8.25 -3.66 -5.20
N GLY A 51 7.76 -3.37 -6.41
CA GLY A 51 7.68 -2.01 -6.94
C GLY A 51 7.00 -1.04 -5.98
N PRO A 52 5.76 -1.35 -5.49
CA PRO A 52 5.10 -0.49 -4.51
C PRO A 52 5.83 -0.30 -3.17
N LEU A 53 6.73 -1.21 -2.80
CA LEU A 53 7.51 -1.08 -1.56
C LEU A 53 8.77 -0.23 -1.74
N LEU A 54 9.21 -0.02 -3.01
CA LEU A 54 10.46 0.62 -3.32
C LEU A 54 10.38 2.15 -3.16
N HIS A 55 11.41 2.77 -2.60
CA HIS A 55 11.55 4.22 -2.49
C HIS A 55 13.00 4.63 -2.76
N PHE A 56 13.19 5.71 -3.52
CA PHE A 56 14.50 6.27 -3.82
C PHE A 56 14.83 7.51 -2.97
N LEU A 57 13.80 8.17 -2.42
CA LEU A 57 13.94 9.36 -1.58
C LEU A 57 13.33 9.11 -0.20
N GLY A 58 14.07 9.41 0.86
CA GLY A 58 13.58 9.25 2.24
C GLY A 58 12.34 10.10 2.53
N ALA A 59 12.23 11.30 1.97
CA ALA A 59 11.05 12.15 2.11
C ALA A 59 9.80 11.51 1.46
N HIS A 60 9.95 10.83 0.32
CA HIS A 60 8.87 10.11 -0.34
C HIS A 60 8.41 8.92 0.50
N LEU A 61 9.37 8.15 1.05
CA LEU A 61 9.05 7.06 1.99
C LEU A 61 8.32 7.59 3.22
N ALA A 62 8.83 8.65 3.84
CA ALA A 62 8.22 9.23 5.03
C ALA A 62 6.78 9.71 4.79
N GLY A 63 6.54 10.42 3.69
CA GLY A 63 5.19 10.88 3.32
C GLY A 63 4.20 9.73 3.15
N ASN A 64 4.58 8.70 2.41
CA ASN A 64 3.75 7.51 2.21
C ASN A 64 3.53 6.72 3.52
N ALA A 65 4.57 6.56 4.34
CA ALA A 65 4.48 5.85 5.61
C ALA A 65 3.56 6.59 6.59
N LEU A 66 3.65 7.91 6.68
CA LEU A 66 2.77 8.73 7.51
C LEU A 66 1.31 8.65 7.03
N ALA A 67 1.08 8.75 5.74
CA ALA A 67 -0.27 8.61 5.17
C ALA A 67 -0.87 7.24 5.49
N LEU A 68 -0.11 6.16 5.29
CA LEU A 68 -0.58 4.81 5.57
C LEU A 68 -0.77 4.57 7.09
N ALA A 69 0.07 5.16 7.94
CA ALA A 69 -0.09 5.11 9.40
C ALA A 69 -1.38 5.83 9.85
N ALA A 70 -1.67 7.00 9.28
CA ALA A 70 -2.93 7.70 9.55
C ALA A 70 -4.15 6.87 9.12
N LEU A 71 -4.08 6.21 7.95
CA LEU A 71 -5.14 5.30 7.48
C LEU A 71 -5.23 4.03 8.35
N ALA A 72 -4.13 3.56 8.93
CA ALA A 72 -4.15 2.46 9.89
C ALA A 72 -4.95 2.84 11.15
N VAL A 73 -4.72 4.04 11.69
CA VAL A 73 -5.45 4.57 12.84
C VAL A 73 -6.93 4.78 12.49
N LEU A 74 -7.22 5.40 11.34
CA LEU A 74 -8.60 5.61 10.89
C LEU A 74 -9.35 4.29 10.72
N GLY A 75 -8.74 3.29 10.08
CA GLY A 75 -9.37 1.98 9.90
C GLY A 75 -9.58 1.24 11.23
N ALA A 76 -8.68 1.41 12.21
CA ALA A 76 -8.89 0.91 13.56
C ALA A 76 -10.10 1.60 14.24
N ALA A 77 -10.21 2.92 14.12
CA ALA A 77 -11.35 3.69 14.66
C ALA A 77 -12.68 3.30 13.98
N LEU A 78 -12.66 3.02 12.69
CA LEU A 78 -13.80 2.53 11.91
C LEU A 78 -14.09 1.03 12.10
N HIS A 79 -13.33 0.34 12.96
CA HIS A 79 -13.44 -1.11 13.18
C HIS A 79 -13.36 -1.93 11.87
N ALA A 80 -12.42 -1.56 10.99
CA ALA A 80 -12.22 -2.23 9.71
C ALA A 80 -12.07 -3.75 9.88
N PRO A 81 -12.92 -4.58 9.26
CA PRO A 81 -12.88 -6.02 9.38
C PRO A 81 -11.70 -6.63 8.60
N ARG A 82 -11.49 -7.93 8.77
CA ARG A 82 -10.47 -8.67 8.02
C ARG A 82 -10.64 -8.58 6.50
N ALA A 83 -11.87 -8.47 6.01
CA ALA A 83 -12.16 -8.33 4.59
C ALA A 83 -11.50 -7.08 3.98
N ASP A 84 -11.49 -5.96 4.72
CA ASP A 84 -10.84 -4.72 4.25
C ASP A 84 -9.32 -4.88 4.19
N ALA A 85 -8.72 -5.57 5.16
CA ALA A 85 -7.30 -5.88 5.15
C ALA A 85 -6.93 -6.81 3.97
N LEU A 86 -7.76 -7.81 3.69
CA LEU A 86 -7.60 -8.67 2.50
C LEU A 86 -7.77 -7.89 1.21
N ALA A 87 -8.75 -6.97 1.14
CA ALA A 87 -8.93 -6.11 -0.02
C ALA A 87 -7.67 -5.25 -0.27
N LEU A 88 -7.06 -4.70 0.78
CA LEU A 88 -5.80 -3.94 0.66
C LEU A 88 -4.64 -4.83 0.18
N LEU A 89 -4.50 -6.05 0.71
CA LEU A 89 -3.48 -7.00 0.29
C LEU A 89 -3.64 -7.42 -1.18
N LEU A 90 -4.87 -7.56 -1.67
CA LEU A 90 -5.15 -7.84 -3.08
C LEU A 90 -4.96 -6.60 -3.96
N ALA A 91 -5.39 -5.43 -3.50
CA ALA A 91 -5.23 -4.18 -4.22
C ALA A 91 -3.76 -3.81 -4.45
N TRP A 92 -2.86 -4.24 -3.59
CA TRP A 92 -1.43 -3.99 -3.69
C TRP A 92 -0.84 -4.47 -5.03
N PRO A 93 -0.80 -5.78 -5.38
CA PRO A 93 -0.28 -6.22 -6.67
C PRO A 93 -1.25 -5.92 -7.83
N LEU A 94 -2.56 -5.97 -7.61
CA LEU A 94 -3.54 -5.72 -8.67
C LEU A 94 -3.55 -4.26 -9.11
N GLY A 95 -3.31 -3.32 -8.19
CA GLY A 95 -3.14 -1.90 -8.51
C GLY A 95 -1.93 -1.67 -9.40
N THR A 96 -0.80 -2.33 -9.10
CA THR A 96 0.38 -2.28 -9.96
C THR A 96 0.10 -2.90 -11.34
N LEU A 97 -0.57 -4.04 -11.38
CA LEU A 97 -0.95 -4.70 -12.64
C LEU A 97 -1.90 -3.84 -13.48
N ALA A 98 -2.82 -3.13 -12.84
CA ALA A 98 -3.77 -2.24 -13.52
C ALA A 98 -3.09 -1.10 -14.30
N LEU A 99 -1.84 -0.73 -13.94
CA LEU A 99 -1.06 0.27 -14.66
C LEU A 99 -0.76 -0.12 -16.11
N LEU A 100 -0.87 -1.41 -16.46
CA LEU A 100 -0.79 -1.85 -17.86
C LEU A 100 -1.88 -1.23 -18.76
N ALA A 101 -2.99 -0.78 -18.19
CA ALA A 101 -4.03 -0.04 -18.90
C ALA A 101 -3.61 1.40 -19.24
N TRP A 102 -2.47 1.88 -18.68
CA TRP A 102 -1.92 3.21 -18.91
C TRP A 102 -0.52 3.12 -19.53
N PRO A 103 -0.40 3.01 -20.86
CA PRO A 103 0.89 2.85 -21.53
C PRO A 103 1.90 3.97 -21.28
N ALA A 104 1.42 5.15 -20.88
CA ALA A 104 2.29 6.28 -20.52
C ALA A 104 3.06 6.04 -19.21
N VAL A 105 2.63 5.08 -18.37
CA VAL A 105 3.31 4.71 -17.12
C VAL A 105 4.28 3.58 -17.41
N GLY A 106 5.52 3.93 -17.78
CA GLY A 106 6.56 2.96 -18.09
C GLY A 106 7.11 2.22 -16.88
N GLY A 107 7.15 2.86 -15.71
CA GLY A 107 7.67 2.30 -14.45
C GLY A 107 6.92 2.82 -13.24
N TYR A 108 6.93 2.04 -12.13
CA TYR A 108 6.22 2.41 -10.90
C TYR A 108 7.00 1.97 -9.66
N TYR A 109 7.02 2.87 -8.67
CA TYR A 109 7.56 2.61 -7.33
C TYR A 109 6.83 3.46 -6.27
N GLY A 110 6.87 2.98 -5.03
CA GLY A 110 6.34 3.70 -3.88
C GLY A 110 4.96 3.23 -3.42
N LEU A 111 4.72 3.39 -2.12
CA LEU A 111 3.48 2.98 -1.44
C LEU A 111 2.25 3.81 -1.83
N SER A 112 2.36 4.78 -2.73
CA SER A 112 1.23 5.65 -3.11
C SER A 112 0.01 4.86 -3.61
N GLY A 113 0.21 3.78 -4.38
CA GLY A 113 -0.87 2.89 -4.80
C GLY A 113 -1.60 2.24 -3.62
N PRO A 114 -0.90 1.52 -2.72
CA PRO A 114 -1.48 1.00 -1.48
C PRO A 114 -2.13 2.07 -0.59
N VAL A 115 -1.57 3.28 -0.49
CA VAL A 115 -2.17 4.40 0.24
C VAL A 115 -3.52 4.81 -0.36
N HIS A 116 -3.60 4.98 -1.69
CA HIS A 116 -4.87 5.30 -2.37
C HIS A 116 -5.89 4.17 -2.24
N ALA A 117 -5.46 2.92 -2.36
CA ALA A 117 -6.33 1.76 -2.15
C ALA A 117 -6.89 1.73 -0.72
N ALA A 118 -6.04 1.95 0.29
CA ALA A 118 -6.47 2.01 1.69
C ALA A 118 -7.46 3.14 1.93
N ALA A 119 -7.21 4.34 1.37
CA ALA A 119 -8.12 5.47 1.47
C ALA A 119 -9.48 5.17 0.81
N ALA A 120 -9.48 4.56 -0.38
CA ALA A 120 -10.71 4.18 -1.08
C ALA A 120 -11.53 3.14 -0.31
N ILE A 121 -10.88 2.09 0.23
CA ILE A 121 -11.53 1.06 1.05
C ILE A 121 -12.21 1.69 2.27
N LEU A 122 -11.51 2.57 2.99
CA LEU A 122 -12.06 3.22 4.18
C LEU A 122 -13.15 4.25 3.83
N ALA A 123 -13.03 4.95 2.71
CA ALA A 123 -14.09 5.85 2.23
C ALA A 123 -15.38 5.08 1.91
N LEU A 124 -15.29 3.97 1.20
CA LEU A 124 -16.43 3.09 0.93
C LEU A 124 -17.06 2.55 2.22
N ARG A 125 -16.23 2.17 3.19
CA ARG A 125 -16.71 1.74 4.51
C ARG A 125 -17.44 2.86 5.23
N ALA A 126 -16.90 4.07 5.24
CA ALA A 126 -17.54 5.22 5.88
C ALA A 126 -18.89 5.52 5.25
N LEU A 127 -19.02 5.46 3.93
CA LEU A 127 -20.29 5.65 3.21
C LEU A 127 -21.34 4.55 3.54
N GLN A 128 -20.90 3.35 3.87
CA GLN A 128 -21.78 2.24 4.22
C GLN A 128 -22.17 2.23 5.71
N ALA A 129 -21.51 3.04 6.55
CA ALA A 129 -21.84 3.13 7.96
C ALA A 129 -23.19 3.85 8.15
N PRO A 130 -24.11 3.34 8.99
CA PRO A 130 -25.32 4.05 9.32
C PRO A 130 -25.00 5.43 9.91
N ALA A 131 -25.76 6.46 9.51
CA ALA A 131 -25.58 7.85 9.98
C ALA A 131 -25.55 7.97 11.52
N THR A 132 -26.28 7.11 12.22
CA THR A 132 -26.33 7.03 13.69
C THR A 132 -24.99 6.70 14.34
N ARG A 133 -24.07 6.03 13.64
CA ARG A 133 -22.72 5.72 14.16
C ARG A 133 -21.84 6.96 14.32
N TRP A 134 -22.13 8.02 13.56
CA TRP A 134 -21.39 9.29 13.65
C TRP A 134 -21.85 10.18 14.79
N LEU A 135 -23.02 9.93 15.33
CA LEU A 135 -23.62 10.70 16.42
C LEU A 135 -23.36 10.11 17.81
N GLY A 136 -22.58 9.01 17.90
CA GLY A 136 -22.27 8.37 19.18
C GLY A 136 -23.48 7.74 19.90
N LEU A 137 -24.57 7.48 19.17
CA LEU A 137 -25.81 6.83 19.66
C LEU A 137 -25.78 5.33 19.36
#